data_7a16f685c9696b4269ad8f974859e1f4
#
_entry.id   7a16f685c9696b4269ad8f974859e1f4
#
_cell.length_a   1.000
_cell.length_b   1.000
_cell.length_c   1.000
_cell.angle_alpha   90.00
_cell.angle_beta   90.00
_cell.angle_gamma   90.00
#
_symmetry.space_group_name_H-M   'P 1'
#
loop_
_entity.id
_entity.type
_entity.pdbx_description
1 polymer ?
#
loop_
_entity_poly.entity_id
_entity_poly.type
_entity_poly.pdbx_seq_one_letter_code
_entity_poly.pdbx_strand_id
1 'polypeptide(L)'
;MMLDSNNMGTTASIDLDFLKKIIPDRGTLMMTQIKNGRVNNIPCSDFVAMGEQLRRTDVSGFDAYHACASFQDSTSRTARNAKFHKALFLDLDCGEDKAQRNEGYATKNEALVALKVFGKLVSLPKPMTVDSGGGIHVYWPFQTAVPTANWKAAAEGLKSLCKSHSLLADRQVTADAARILRPVGSHNRK
;
A
#
# COMPACT_ATOMS: atom_id res chain seq x y z
N MET A 1 12.13 -35.24 31.44
CA MET A 1 12.61 -34.50 30.27
C MET A 1 11.37 -34.06 29.50
N MET A 2 10.79 -32.93 29.86
CA MET A 2 9.57 -32.38 29.23
C MET A 2 10.01 -31.47 28.09
N LEU A 3 9.52 -31.81 26.89
CA LEU A 3 9.72 -31.00 25.70
C LEU A 3 8.74 -29.81 25.75
N ASP A 4 9.26 -28.61 25.91
CA ASP A 4 8.51 -27.37 25.74
C ASP A 4 8.10 -27.18 24.29
N SER A 5 6.87 -27.54 23.98
CA SER A 5 6.20 -27.27 22.72
C SER A 5 5.25 -26.10 22.88
N ASN A 6 5.74 -24.88 22.81
CA ASN A 6 4.89 -23.70 22.59
C ASN A 6 5.71 -22.52 22.04
N ASN A 7 6.18 -22.66 20.80
CA ASN A 7 6.48 -21.51 19.97
C ASN A 7 5.56 -21.54 18.76
N MET A 8 4.25 -21.38 19.00
CA MET A 8 3.32 -20.99 17.94
C MET A 8 3.59 -19.52 17.65
N GLY A 9 4.50 -19.27 16.69
CA GLY A 9 4.64 -17.95 16.08
C GLY A 9 3.26 -17.47 15.69
N THR A 10 2.88 -16.29 16.17
CA THR A 10 1.67 -15.59 15.75
C THR A 10 1.65 -15.54 14.24
N THR A 11 0.83 -16.38 13.63
CA THR A 11 0.60 -16.36 12.18
C THR A 11 -0.01 -15.01 11.84
N ALA A 12 0.75 -14.15 11.19
CA ALA A 12 0.28 -12.86 10.74
C ALA A 12 -1.02 -13.03 9.94
N SER A 13 -2.09 -12.42 10.41
CA SER A 13 -3.40 -12.45 9.76
C SER A 13 -3.51 -11.25 8.83
N ILE A 14 -3.67 -11.50 7.53
CA ILE A 14 -3.94 -10.45 6.55
C ILE A 14 -5.31 -9.83 6.84
N ASP A 15 -5.36 -8.51 7.01
CA ASP A 15 -6.61 -7.77 7.28
C ASP A 15 -7.42 -7.60 5.96
N LEU A 16 -8.37 -8.51 5.75
CA LEU A 16 -9.25 -8.49 4.57
C LEU A 16 -10.22 -7.30 4.58
N ASP A 17 -10.67 -6.86 5.75
CA ASP A 17 -11.62 -5.74 5.84
C ASP A 17 -10.93 -4.42 5.51
N PHE A 18 -9.65 -4.32 5.84
CA PHE A 18 -8.82 -3.21 5.36
C PHE A 18 -8.67 -3.25 3.83
N LEU A 19 -8.31 -4.40 3.25
CA LEU A 19 -8.16 -4.54 1.80
C LEU A 19 -9.44 -4.18 1.03
N LYS A 20 -10.61 -4.62 1.48
CA LYS A 20 -11.92 -4.29 0.89
C LYS A 20 -12.24 -2.79 0.92
N LYS A 21 -11.68 -2.03 1.87
CA LYS A 21 -11.86 -0.57 1.94
C LYS A 21 -11.05 0.17 0.88
N ILE A 22 -9.87 -0.32 0.52
CA ILE A 22 -8.89 0.42 -0.29
C ILE A 22 -8.72 -0.13 -1.71
N ILE A 23 -9.13 -1.38 -1.96
CA ILE A 23 -9.01 -2.04 -3.28
C ILE A 23 -10.41 -2.13 -3.91
N PRO A 24 -10.53 -1.92 -5.25
CA PRO A 24 -11.80 -2.10 -5.96
C PRO A 24 -12.40 -3.49 -5.79
N ASP A 25 -13.73 -3.57 -5.70
CA ASP A 25 -14.51 -4.81 -5.63
C ASP A 25 -14.93 -5.34 -7.00
N ARG A 26 -14.45 -4.73 -8.07
CA ARG A 26 -14.68 -5.09 -9.47
C ARG A 26 -13.40 -5.05 -10.30
N GLY A 27 -13.36 -5.78 -11.42
CA GLY A 27 -12.15 -5.99 -12.21
C GLY A 27 -11.30 -7.13 -11.65
N THR A 28 -10.15 -7.38 -12.25
CA THR A 28 -9.22 -8.43 -11.83
C THR A 28 -8.36 -7.95 -10.68
N LEU A 29 -8.42 -8.62 -9.55
CA LEU A 29 -7.53 -8.37 -8.40
C LEU A 29 -6.15 -8.98 -8.66
N MET A 30 -5.09 -8.33 -8.20
CA MET A 30 -3.73 -8.85 -8.29
C MET A 30 -2.96 -8.64 -6.99
N MET A 31 -2.18 -9.64 -6.61
CA MET A 31 -1.13 -9.52 -5.62
C MET A 31 0.24 -9.71 -6.29
N THR A 32 1.29 -9.29 -5.61
CA THR A 32 2.67 -9.44 -6.08
C THR A 32 3.51 -10.07 -4.98
N GLN A 33 4.30 -11.07 -5.34
CA GLN A 33 5.35 -11.61 -4.49
C GLN A 33 6.73 -11.22 -5.02
N ILE A 34 7.65 -10.88 -4.13
CA ILE A 34 9.03 -10.54 -4.49
C ILE A 34 10.00 -11.34 -3.62
N LYS A 35 11.00 -11.95 -4.24
CA LYS A 35 12.12 -12.61 -3.55
C LYS A 35 13.38 -12.52 -4.42
N ASN A 36 14.48 -12.09 -3.82
CA ASN A 36 15.78 -11.96 -4.51
C ASN A 36 15.66 -11.18 -5.84
N GLY A 37 14.91 -10.08 -5.84
CA GLY A 37 14.69 -9.24 -7.03
C GLY A 37 13.72 -9.81 -8.07
N ARG A 38 13.27 -11.07 -7.95
CA ARG A 38 12.28 -11.66 -8.85
C ARG A 38 10.86 -11.24 -8.44
N VAL A 39 10.15 -10.64 -9.37
CA VAL A 39 8.78 -10.15 -9.21
C VAL A 39 7.82 -11.11 -9.90
N ASN A 40 6.81 -11.59 -9.17
CA ASN A 40 5.73 -12.41 -9.73
C ASN A 40 4.37 -11.80 -9.37
N ASN A 41 3.56 -11.49 -10.38
CA ASN A 41 2.21 -10.95 -10.22
C ASN A 41 1.21 -12.10 -10.35
N ILE A 42 0.32 -12.21 -9.37
CA ILE A 42 -0.63 -13.32 -9.24
C ILE A 42 -2.04 -12.75 -9.27
N PRO A 43 -2.86 -13.08 -10.27
CA PRO A 43 -4.27 -12.72 -10.29
C PRO A 43 -5.04 -13.51 -9.22
N CYS A 44 -6.02 -12.86 -8.60
CA CYS A 44 -6.87 -13.44 -7.57
C CYS A 44 -8.34 -13.32 -7.98
N SER A 45 -9.13 -14.38 -7.75
CA SER A 45 -10.56 -14.41 -8.08
C SER A 45 -11.39 -13.45 -7.25
N ASP A 46 -11.02 -13.30 -5.97
CA ASP A 46 -11.74 -12.51 -4.98
C ASP A 46 -10.80 -12.11 -3.82
N PHE A 47 -11.34 -11.40 -2.83
CA PHE A 47 -10.58 -10.96 -1.65
C PHE A 47 -10.16 -12.11 -0.74
N VAL A 48 -10.91 -13.20 -0.68
CA VAL A 48 -10.57 -14.36 0.15
C VAL A 48 -9.34 -15.06 -0.45
N ALA A 49 -9.38 -15.33 -1.75
CA ALA A 49 -8.26 -15.90 -2.49
C ALA A 49 -7.01 -15.01 -2.42
N MET A 50 -7.19 -13.67 -2.54
CA MET A 50 -6.09 -12.71 -2.38
C MET A 50 -5.47 -12.77 -0.98
N GLY A 51 -6.28 -12.77 0.07
CA GLY A 51 -5.81 -12.81 1.46
C GLY A 51 -5.05 -14.11 1.77
N GLU A 52 -5.57 -15.23 1.30
CA GLU A 52 -4.90 -16.52 1.47
C GLU A 52 -3.56 -16.58 0.73
N GLN A 53 -3.52 -16.09 -0.51
CA GLN A 53 -2.29 -16.04 -1.30
C GLN A 53 -1.26 -15.08 -0.70
N LEU A 54 -1.68 -13.91 -0.20
CA LEU A 54 -0.80 -12.97 0.52
C LEU A 54 -0.22 -13.62 1.78
N ARG A 55 -1.06 -14.30 2.57
CA ARG A 55 -0.62 -15.02 3.78
C ARG A 55 0.37 -16.13 3.44
N ARG A 56 0.07 -16.98 2.45
CA ARG A 56 0.97 -18.07 2.01
C ARG A 56 2.31 -17.50 1.55
N THR A 57 2.30 -16.42 0.77
CA THR A 57 3.49 -15.72 0.28
C THR A 57 4.33 -15.22 1.45
N ASP A 58 3.70 -14.56 2.43
CA ASP A 58 4.38 -14.02 3.60
C ASP A 58 4.99 -15.13 4.47
N VAL A 59 4.24 -16.19 4.79
CA VAL A 59 4.74 -17.34 5.58
C VAL A 59 5.88 -18.07 4.88
N SER A 60 5.89 -18.09 3.54
CA SER A 60 6.98 -18.71 2.75
C SER A 60 8.24 -17.84 2.65
N GLY A 61 8.30 -16.72 3.36
CA GLY A 61 9.48 -15.85 3.42
C GLY A 61 9.68 -14.98 2.18
N PHE A 62 8.60 -14.72 1.42
CA PHE A 62 8.59 -13.73 0.33
C PHE A 62 8.04 -12.40 0.83
N ASP A 63 8.44 -11.30 0.20
CA ASP A 63 7.73 -10.04 0.35
C ASP A 63 6.39 -10.11 -0.37
N ALA A 64 5.30 -9.87 0.37
CA ALA A 64 3.93 -9.90 -0.12
C ALA A 64 3.39 -8.46 -0.30
N TYR A 65 2.76 -8.19 -1.44
CA TYR A 65 2.17 -6.90 -1.76
C TYR A 65 0.80 -7.07 -2.40
N HIS A 66 -0.14 -6.19 -2.09
CA HIS A 66 -1.38 -6.03 -2.86
C HIS A 66 -1.21 -4.96 -3.92
N ALA A 67 -1.84 -5.09 -5.08
CA ALA A 67 -1.97 -4.00 -6.04
C ALA A 67 -3.04 -3.01 -5.55
N CYS A 68 -2.79 -1.69 -5.72
CA CYS A 68 -3.72 -0.64 -5.31
C CYS A 68 -4.88 -0.44 -6.31
N ALA A 69 -4.75 -1.01 -7.50
CA ALA A 69 -5.76 -1.02 -8.56
C ALA A 69 -6.37 -2.40 -8.74
N SER A 70 -7.54 -2.47 -9.38
CA SER A 70 -7.95 -3.65 -10.15
C SER A 70 -7.69 -3.44 -11.64
N PHE A 71 -7.59 -4.54 -12.39
CA PHE A 71 -7.12 -4.55 -13.78
C PHE A 71 -8.23 -4.99 -14.73
N GLN A 72 -8.07 -4.70 -16.03
CA GLN A 72 -9.02 -5.13 -17.05
C GLN A 72 -9.05 -6.65 -17.14
N ASP A 73 -7.87 -7.27 -17.08
CA ASP A 73 -7.66 -8.72 -17.18
C ASP A 73 -6.43 -9.15 -16.37
N SER A 74 -6.12 -10.45 -16.40
CA SER A 74 -5.02 -11.07 -15.69
C SER A 74 -3.66 -11.04 -16.41
N THR A 75 -3.55 -10.38 -17.56
CA THR A 75 -2.36 -10.47 -18.41
C THR A 75 -1.16 -9.73 -17.86
N SER A 76 -1.40 -8.58 -17.19
CA SER A 76 -0.30 -7.77 -16.66
C SER A 76 -0.73 -6.81 -15.56
N ARG A 77 0.18 -6.54 -14.61
CA ARG A 77 0.04 -5.47 -13.63
C ARG A 77 0.77 -4.22 -14.12
N THR A 78 0.20 -3.56 -15.11
CA THR A 78 0.72 -2.31 -15.70
C THR A 78 -0.28 -1.18 -15.58
N ALA A 79 0.18 0.07 -15.63
CA ALA A 79 -0.70 1.25 -15.61
C ALA A 79 -1.71 1.25 -16.78
N ARG A 80 -1.32 0.69 -17.94
CA ARG A 80 -2.19 0.56 -19.12
C ARG A 80 -3.34 -0.41 -18.88
N ASN A 81 -3.11 -1.48 -18.09
CA ASN A 81 -4.11 -2.49 -17.74
C ASN A 81 -4.92 -2.13 -16.49
N ALA A 82 -4.49 -1.12 -15.70
CA ALA A 82 -5.22 -0.67 -14.51
C ALA A 82 -6.58 -0.06 -14.91
N LYS A 83 -7.67 -0.56 -14.30
CA LYS A 83 -9.03 -0.21 -14.68
C LYS A 83 -9.76 0.63 -13.64
N PHE A 84 -9.66 0.27 -12.37
CA PHE A 84 -10.31 0.97 -11.27
C PHE A 84 -9.38 1.16 -10.08
N HIS A 85 -9.65 2.23 -9.31
CA HIS A 85 -9.05 2.50 -7.99
C HIS A 85 -10.15 2.79 -6.97
N LYS A 86 -9.86 2.52 -5.68
CA LYS A 86 -10.81 2.77 -4.58
C LYS A 86 -10.22 3.64 -3.47
N ALA A 87 -8.98 4.09 -3.60
CA ALA A 87 -8.34 5.01 -2.67
C ALA A 87 -7.32 5.91 -3.37
N LEU A 88 -7.14 7.12 -2.85
CA LEU A 88 -5.87 7.84 -2.99
C LEU A 88 -4.90 7.32 -1.93
N PHE A 89 -3.62 7.33 -2.23
CA PHE A 89 -2.59 6.82 -1.31
C PHE A 89 -1.29 7.62 -1.39
N LEU A 90 -0.54 7.60 -0.28
CA LEU A 90 0.83 8.10 -0.18
C LEU A 90 1.69 7.03 0.50
N ASP A 91 2.99 7.12 0.28
CA ASP A 91 4.02 6.44 1.05
C ASP A 91 4.94 7.49 1.68
N LEU A 92 5.02 7.50 3.01
CA LEU A 92 5.88 8.38 3.78
C LEU A 92 7.03 7.52 4.32
N ASP A 93 8.15 7.57 3.66
CA ASP A 93 9.36 6.87 4.09
C ASP A 93 9.90 7.42 5.42
N CYS A 94 10.41 6.54 6.28
CA CYS A 94 11.02 6.91 7.56
C CYS A 94 12.38 6.23 7.73
N GLY A 95 13.26 6.91 8.46
CA GLY A 95 14.61 6.48 8.80
C GLY A 95 15.62 7.64 8.64
N GLU A 96 16.70 7.60 9.42
CA GLU A 96 17.72 8.63 9.42
C GLU A 96 18.30 8.88 8.02
N ASP A 97 18.58 7.82 7.26
CA ASP A 97 19.11 7.93 5.91
C ASP A 97 18.16 8.67 4.96
N LYS A 98 16.84 8.47 5.13
CA LYS A 98 15.81 9.14 4.36
C LYS A 98 15.70 10.61 4.72
N ALA A 99 15.76 10.92 6.02
CA ALA A 99 15.73 12.29 6.52
C ALA A 99 16.95 13.08 6.05
N GLN A 100 18.15 12.51 6.13
CA GLN A 100 19.38 13.16 5.66
C GLN A 100 19.37 13.51 4.18
N ARG A 101 18.70 12.69 3.34
CA ARG A 101 18.53 12.95 1.91
C ARG A 101 17.31 13.82 1.58
N ASN A 102 16.53 14.25 2.59
CA ASN A 102 15.27 14.98 2.42
C ASN A 102 14.25 14.21 1.54
N GLU A 103 14.26 12.88 1.67
CA GLU A 103 13.37 11.94 0.96
C GLU A 103 12.28 11.35 1.86
N GLY A 104 12.33 11.64 3.17
CA GLY A 104 11.40 11.13 4.18
C GLY A 104 11.66 11.77 5.54
N TYR A 105 11.19 11.13 6.60
CA TYR A 105 11.22 11.61 7.98
C TYR A 105 12.17 10.75 8.82
N ALA A 106 12.79 11.33 9.86
CA ALA A 106 13.64 10.54 10.74
C ALA A 106 12.82 9.48 11.50
N THR A 107 11.60 9.83 11.89
CA THR A 107 10.71 8.95 12.66
C THR A 107 9.29 8.90 12.06
N LYS A 108 8.57 7.81 12.34
CA LYS A 108 7.14 7.68 11.99
C LYS A 108 6.28 8.73 12.68
N ASN A 109 6.66 9.15 13.90
CA ASN A 109 5.93 10.20 14.61
C ASN A 109 6.03 11.55 13.89
N GLU A 110 7.21 11.92 13.40
CA GLU A 110 7.40 13.12 12.58
C GLU A 110 6.58 13.07 11.30
N ALA A 111 6.58 11.92 10.60
CA ALA A 111 5.76 11.70 9.42
C ALA A 111 4.26 11.89 9.70
N LEU A 112 3.76 11.36 10.82
CA LEU A 112 2.35 11.51 11.24
C LEU A 112 2.01 12.95 11.61
N VAL A 113 2.91 13.67 12.28
CA VAL A 113 2.73 15.10 12.59
C VAL A 113 2.68 15.92 11.30
N ALA A 114 3.61 15.71 10.37
CA ALA A 114 3.63 16.39 9.08
C ALA A 114 2.36 16.09 8.27
N LEU A 115 1.92 14.84 8.22
CA LEU A 115 0.67 14.43 7.57
C LEU A 115 -0.56 15.14 8.17
N LYS A 116 -0.62 15.25 9.49
CA LYS A 116 -1.72 15.94 10.19
C LYS A 116 -1.76 17.43 9.85
N VAL A 117 -0.59 18.10 9.82
CA VAL A 117 -0.47 19.51 9.42
C VAL A 117 -0.89 19.68 7.97
N PHE A 118 -0.34 18.87 7.07
CA PHE A 118 -0.69 18.87 5.64
C PHE A 118 -2.20 18.71 5.44
N GLY A 119 -2.83 17.69 6.04
CA GLY A 119 -4.26 17.43 5.89
C GLY A 119 -5.12 18.61 6.32
N LYS A 120 -4.74 19.35 7.37
CA LYS A 120 -5.41 20.59 7.80
C LYS A 120 -5.24 21.71 6.79
N LEU A 121 -4.02 21.92 6.28
CA LEU A 121 -3.72 23.01 5.33
C LEU A 121 -4.50 22.86 4.01
N VAL A 122 -4.65 21.61 3.52
CA VAL A 122 -5.32 21.34 2.25
C VAL A 122 -6.76 20.84 2.41
N SER A 123 -7.30 20.92 3.63
CA SER A 123 -8.69 20.51 3.96
C SER A 123 -9.04 19.08 3.55
N LEU A 124 -8.07 18.14 3.65
CA LEU A 124 -8.34 16.73 3.43
C LEU A 124 -8.93 16.06 4.68
N PRO A 125 -9.84 15.09 4.51
CA PRO A 125 -10.36 14.32 5.63
C PRO A 125 -9.25 13.50 6.29
N LYS A 126 -9.50 13.03 7.53
CA LYS A 126 -8.56 12.15 8.24
C LYS A 126 -8.34 10.86 7.43
N PRO A 127 -7.09 10.53 7.07
CA PRO A 127 -6.80 9.30 6.34
C PRO A 127 -6.78 8.08 7.25
N MET A 128 -6.81 6.90 6.62
CA MET A 128 -6.34 5.66 7.23
C MET A 128 -4.82 5.58 7.08
N THR A 129 -4.12 5.12 8.12
CA THR A 129 -2.67 4.97 8.12
C THR A 129 -2.27 3.56 8.50
N VAL A 130 -1.22 3.04 7.87
CA VAL A 130 -0.66 1.71 8.11
C VAL A 130 0.83 1.83 8.31
N ASP A 131 1.34 1.20 9.37
CA ASP A 131 2.78 1.03 9.54
C ASP A 131 3.29 0.00 8.52
N SER A 132 4.13 0.44 7.58
CA SER A 132 4.72 -0.41 6.53
C SER A 132 6.03 -1.08 6.97
N GLY A 133 6.47 -0.85 8.21
CA GLY A 133 7.78 -1.24 8.73
C GLY A 133 8.84 -0.15 8.50
N GLY A 134 9.08 0.26 7.27
CA GLY A 134 10.02 1.32 6.89
C GLY A 134 9.41 2.72 6.79
N GLY A 135 8.11 2.89 7.08
CA GLY A 135 7.41 4.17 6.95
C GLY A 135 5.92 4.03 7.22
N ILE A 136 5.15 4.93 6.65
CA ILE A 136 3.68 4.99 6.80
C ILE A 136 3.03 5.01 5.43
N HIS A 137 2.20 3.99 5.13
CA HIS A 137 1.25 4.08 4.03
C HIS A 137 0.02 4.86 4.48
N VAL A 138 -0.45 5.77 3.66
CA VAL A 138 -1.60 6.65 3.93
C VAL A 138 -2.66 6.41 2.86
N TYR A 139 -3.93 6.29 3.26
CA TYR A 139 -5.03 6.03 2.34
C TYR A 139 -6.22 6.94 2.61
N TRP A 140 -6.84 7.45 1.54
CA TRP A 140 -8.16 8.08 1.53
C TRP A 140 -9.09 7.23 0.68
N PRO A 141 -9.82 6.28 1.30
CA PRO A 141 -10.76 5.43 0.57
C PRO A 141 -11.91 6.22 -0.02
N PHE A 142 -12.34 5.83 -1.23
CA PHE A 142 -13.58 6.27 -1.83
C PHE A 142 -14.73 5.32 -1.41
N GLN A 143 -15.96 5.83 -1.41
CA GLN A 143 -17.14 4.99 -1.15
C GLN A 143 -17.28 3.89 -2.22
N THR A 144 -17.02 4.24 -3.48
CA THR A 144 -17.08 3.33 -4.62
C THR A 144 -15.80 3.42 -5.45
N ALA A 145 -15.49 2.34 -6.16
CA ALA A 145 -14.37 2.32 -7.08
C ALA A 145 -14.62 3.26 -8.27
N VAL A 146 -13.59 4.02 -8.63
CA VAL A 146 -13.61 4.99 -9.75
C VAL A 146 -12.72 4.52 -10.90
N PRO A 147 -13.02 4.88 -12.17
CA PRO A 147 -12.15 4.59 -13.30
C PRO A 147 -10.75 5.17 -13.10
N THR A 148 -9.72 4.46 -13.56
CA THR A 148 -8.31 4.87 -13.41
C THR A 148 -8.05 6.27 -13.98
N ALA A 149 -8.70 6.68 -15.07
CA ALA A 149 -8.54 8.01 -15.65
C ALA A 149 -8.98 9.13 -14.68
N ASN A 150 -10.12 8.94 -14.00
CA ASN A 150 -10.61 9.90 -13.00
C ASN A 150 -9.74 9.90 -11.74
N TRP A 151 -9.35 8.71 -11.26
CA TRP A 151 -8.42 8.57 -10.14
C TRP A 151 -7.09 9.27 -10.42
N LYS A 152 -6.54 9.11 -11.64
CA LYS A 152 -5.23 9.66 -12.01
C LYS A 152 -5.20 11.18 -11.88
N ALA A 153 -6.25 11.88 -12.30
CA ALA A 153 -6.35 13.33 -12.16
C ALA A 153 -6.30 13.76 -10.68
N ALA A 154 -7.06 13.08 -9.81
CA ALA A 154 -7.05 13.35 -8.37
C ALA A 154 -5.70 13.01 -7.71
N ALA A 155 -5.06 11.90 -8.12
CA ALA A 155 -3.76 11.48 -7.60
C ALA A 155 -2.63 12.44 -8.00
N GLU A 156 -2.64 12.97 -9.23
CA GLU A 156 -1.69 14.01 -9.66
C GLU A 156 -1.95 15.36 -8.91
N GLY A 157 -3.22 15.67 -8.65
CA GLY A 157 -3.57 16.81 -7.79
C GLY A 157 -3.00 16.65 -6.37
N LEU A 158 -3.18 15.48 -5.76
CA LEU A 158 -2.61 15.17 -4.43
C LEU A 158 -1.07 15.25 -4.45
N LYS A 159 -0.42 14.68 -5.46
CA LYS A 159 1.03 14.77 -5.66
C LYS A 159 1.53 16.23 -5.75
N SER A 160 0.80 17.06 -6.45
CA SER A 160 1.10 18.49 -6.57
C SER A 160 0.94 19.23 -5.23
N LEU A 161 -0.12 18.92 -4.47
CA LEU A 161 -0.33 19.45 -3.12
C LEU A 161 0.79 19.02 -2.16
N CYS A 162 1.21 17.75 -2.17
CA CYS A 162 2.35 17.30 -1.37
C CYS A 162 3.60 18.12 -1.68
N LYS A 163 3.89 18.36 -2.96
CA LYS A 163 5.04 19.16 -3.37
C LYS A 163 4.94 20.63 -2.91
N SER A 164 3.79 21.29 -3.10
CA SER A 164 3.61 22.70 -2.77
C SER A 164 3.58 22.98 -1.26
N HIS A 165 3.22 21.97 -0.45
CA HIS A 165 3.20 22.07 1.01
C HIS A 165 4.34 21.28 1.70
N SER A 166 5.36 20.89 0.94
CA SER A 166 6.58 20.23 1.46
C SER A 166 6.31 18.96 2.28
N LEU A 167 5.23 18.21 1.98
CA LEU A 167 5.04 16.87 2.53
C LEU A 167 5.99 15.91 1.81
N LEU A 168 6.90 15.28 2.58
CA LEU A 168 7.88 14.33 2.05
C LEU A 168 7.22 12.97 1.80
N ALA A 169 6.43 12.89 0.72
CA ALA A 169 5.84 11.66 0.22
C ALA A 169 6.59 11.18 -1.01
N ASP A 170 6.73 9.85 -1.17
CA ASP A 170 7.36 9.29 -2.37
C ASP A 170 6.55 9.66 -3.62
N ARG A 171 7.17 10.49 -4.45
CA ARG A 171 6.55 11.05 -5.66
C ARG A 171 6.29 9.99 -6.73
N GLN A 172 7.00 8.86 -6.69
CA GLN A 172 6.80 7.77 -7.64
C GLN A 172 5.57 6.94 -7.25
N VAL A 173 5.22 6.91 -5.96
CA VAL A 173 4.08 6.14 -5.44
C VAL A 173 2.76 6.83 -5.70
N THR A 174 2.63 8.11 -5.37
CA THR A 174 1.35 8.82 -5.21
C THR A 174 0.41 8.75 -6.41
N ALA A 175 0.94 8.77 -7.62
CA ALA A 175 0.12 8.74 -8.85
C ALA A 175 0.47 7.57 -9.77
N ASP A 176 1.08 6.50 -9.24
CA ASP A 176 1.36 5.28 -9.98
C ASP A 176 0.13 4.36 -9.99
N ALA A 177 -0.53 4.27 -11.14
CA ALA A 177 -1.72 3.46 -11.31
C ALA A 177 -1.47 1.94 -11.20
N ALA A 178 -0.22 1.50 -11.27
CA ALA A 178 0.16 0.08 -11.09
C ALA A 178 0.87 -0.17 -9.75
N ARG A 179 0.72 0.73 -8.78
CA ARG A 179 1.40 0.63 -7.48
C ARG A 179 1.00 -0.62 -6.72
N ILE A 180 1.99 -1.18 -6.04
CA ILE A 180 1.80 -2.20 -5.01
C ILE A 180 2.22 -1.63 -3.66
N LEU A 181 1.48 -1.99 -2.61
CA LEU A 181 1.79 -1.63 -1.24
C LEU A 181 1.71 -2.86 -0.34
N ARG A 182 2.38 -2.81 0.81
CA ARG A 182 2.42 -3.91 1.75
C ARG A 182 1.08 -4.02 2.49
N PRO A 183 0.45 -5.21 2.53
CA PRO A 183 -0.81 -5.39 3.25
C PRO A 183 -0.59 -5.38 4.77
N VAL A 184 -1.63 -4.95 5.51
CA VAL A 184 -1.67 -5.07 6.96
C VAL A 184 -1.56 -6.53 7.36
N GLY A 185 -0.70 -6.84 8.33
CA GLY A 185 -0.46 -8.18 8.85
C GLY A 185 0.62 -8.97 8.11
N SER A 186 1.34 -8.40 7.13
CA SER A 186 2.50 -9.02 6.52
C SER A 186 3.83 -8.48 7.08
N HIS A 187 4.89 -9.27 6.97
CA HIS A 187 6.23 -8.88 7.43
C HIS A 187 6.94 -7.96 6.42
N ASN A 188 7.67 -6.98 6.93
CA ASN A 188 8.66 -6.24 6.16
C ASN A 188 10.02 -6.92 6.36
N ARG A 189 10.63 -7.41 5.28
CA ARG A 189 11.89 -8.18 5.28
C ARG A 189 13.08 -7.41 4.72
N LYS A 190 12.92 -6.08 4.59
CA LYS A 190 14.00 -5.19 4.16
C LYS A 190 14.86 -4.79 5.33
#